data_d45e3375629aa15b01bddf214400cf73
#
_entry.id   d45e3375629aa15b01bddf214400cf73
#
_cell.length_a   1.000
_cell.length_b   1.000
_cell.length_c   1.000
_cell.angle_alpha   90.00
_cell.angle_beta   90.00
_cell.angle_gamma   90.00
#
_symmetry.space_group_name_H-M   'P 1'
#
loop_
_entity.id
_entity.type
_entity.pdbx_description
1 polymer ?
#
loop_
_entity_poly.entity_id
_entity_poly.type
_entity_poly.pdbx_seq_one_letter_code
_entity_poly.pdbx_strand_id
1 'polypeptide(L)'
;MFQYSRLDVMFNRIRINEYTSVNDLESLLGITDRTIRNDIQEINNDLEKNGAIIKLKRNHGYYISILDEDKYNKFVKEMDTEEDNTSLLDSSEDRIKSILYSLLSTNEYVTMDDLAESVFISKNTLNKYIKTIKEIIGKYDLEYITKLNAGIKIIGSEDSKRKCIFDNVLYTDFDHYITGFTKEERTIFKDIDLDLLKDITIKQLDEHFVKTSDFNLKNIIIHLALMTTRVLGNNYISIQNINTDASIMGLVNGLCRELEEHYDIAISKGEKNYIYLQIVANTHLEITDIDDDHLRTSILKVLDVIYQDYNFDLRNDEILIADLFRHLKSIFTSKLYDLNSTNPLLETIKTNYPLEYKITLTAISKVFICEPYVLKEEDVGYVSIYIGAAIERCYYKSPKKKNVILVCGSGHATTRMLEARLNVVFPDKINIVKCVSYNEYSNYTKENVKDIDFVITTVVLKSNLLPSIMVDFALNNKDVESINRYLSKLLRK
;
A
#
# COMPACT_ATOMS: atom_id res chain seq x y z
N MET A 1 11.37 -14.61 29.97
CA MET A 1 10.03 -13.98 30.12
C MET A 1 9.79 -13.60 31.56
N PHE A 2 9.28 -12.40 31.81
CA PHE A 2 8.88 -11.97 33.17
C PHE A 2 7.59 -12.68 33.59
N GLN A 3 7.25 -12.60 34.86
CA GLN A 3 6.08 -13.29 35.43
C GLN A 3 4.75 -12.86 34.80
N TYR A 4 4.68 -11.65 34.25
CA TYR A 4 3.51 -11.11 33.55
C TYR A 4 3.98 -10.49 32.22
N SER A 5 3.34 -10.81 31.12
CA SER A 5 3.67 -10.30 29.79
C SER A 5 3.60 -8.76 29.68
N ARG A 6 2.86 -8.06 30.57
CA ARG A 6 2.91 -6.60 30.70
C ARG A 6 4.32 -6.09 31.05
N LEU A 7 5.08 -6.86 31.83
CA LEU A 7 6.45 -6.52 32.21
C LEU A 7 7.40 -6.64 31.02
N ASP A 8 7.16 -7.62 30.14
CA ASP A 8 7.93 -7.80 28.90
C ASP A 8 7.72 -6.59 27.98
N VAL A 9 6.48 -6.15 27.77
CA VAL A 9 6.15 -4.95 26.98
C VAL A 9 6.82 -3.69 27.54
N MET A 10 6.75 -3.52 28.87
CA MET A 10 7.39 -2.39 29.55
C MET A 10 8.91 -2.40 29.40
N PHE A 11 9.54 -3.56 29.62
CA PHE A 11 10.98 -3.75 29.46
C PHE A 11 11.44 -3.43 28.04
N ASN A 12 10.75 -3.97 27.03
CA ASN A 12 11.08 -3.75 25.63
C ASN A 12 10.94 -2.29 25.22
N ARG A 13 9.90 -1.61 25.69
CA ARG A 13 9.73 -0.17 25.43
C ARG A 13 10.89 0.65 26.01
N ILE A 14 11.37 0.30 27.21
CA ILE A 14 12.49 0.99 27.84
C ILE A 14 13.81 0.61 27.17
N ARG A 15 13.95 -0.62 26.65
CA ARG A 15 15.15 -1.12 25.97
C ARG A 15 15.42 -0.44 24.63
N ILE A 16 14.36 -0.20 23.83
CA ILE A 16 14.48 0.37 22.48
C ILE A 16 14.80 1.88 22.52
N ASN A 17 14.39 2.57 23.58
CA ASN A 17 14.54 4.02 23.68
C ASN A 17 15.68 4.40 24.66
N GLU A 18 16.39 5.47 24.36
CA GLU A 18 17.41 6.00 25.28
C GLU A 18 16.79 6.41 26.63
N TYR A 19 15.59 6.99 26.61
CA TYR A 19 14.77 7.32 27.77
C TYR A 19 13.29 7.13 27.44
N THR A 20 12.52 6.57 28.39
CA THR A 20 11.06 6.39 28.26
C THR A 20 10.35 7.11 29.40
N SER A 21 9.47 8.06 29.10
CA SER A 21 8.77 8.83 30.12
C SER A 21 7.69 8.00 30.83
N VAL A 22 7.30 8.41 32.05
CA VAL A 22 6.18 7.79 32.78
C VAL A 22 4.89 7.94 31.97
N ASN A 23 4.67 9.11 31.34
CA ASN A 23 3.48 9.37 30.56
C ASN A 23 3.39 8.46 29.32
N ASP A 24 4.53 8.14 28.68
CA ASP A 24 4.57 7.20 27.58
C ASP A 24 4.18 5.79 28.03
N LEU A 25 4.66 5.34 29.20
CA LEU A 25 4.30 4.05 29.76
C LEU A 25 2.84 4.01 30.23
N GLU A 26 2.33 5.11 30.83
CA GLU A 26 0.92 5.23 31.21
C GLU A 26 0.01 5.15 29.97
N SER A 27 0.38 5.84 28.90
CA SER A 27 -0.37 5.86 27.63
C SER A 27 -0.32 4.49 26.94
N LEU A 28 0.84 3.86 26.94
CA LEU A 28 1.07 2.57 26.31
C LEU A 28 0.28 1.45 27.03
N LEU A 29 0.37 1.40 28.36
CA LEU A 29 -0.13 0.27 29.15
C LEU A 29 -1.49 0.53 29.80
N GLY A 30 -1.98 1.77 29.81
CA GLY A 30 -3.24 2.15 30.45
C GLY A 30 -3.24 2.00 31.97
N ILE A 31 -2.05 2.07 32.62
CA ILE A 31 -1.84 1.89 34.06
C ILE A 31 -1.33 3.18 34.70
N THR A 32 -1.43 3.29 36.03
CA THR A 32 -0.98 4.48 36.78
C THR A 32 0.51 4.47 37.06
N ASP A 33 1.13 5.65 37.31
CA ASP A 33 2.51 5.82 37.74
C ASP A 33 2.89 4.90 38.92
N ARG A 34 1.98 4.73 39.88
CA ARG A 34 2.20 3.82 41.01
C ARG A 34 2.39 2.36 40.56
N THR A 35 1.56 1.92 39.59
CA THR A 35 1.66 0.56 39.04
C THR A 35 2.96 0.39 38.25
N ILE A 36 3.33 1.39 37.43
CA ILE A 36 4.58 1.40 36.68
C ILE A 36 5.78 1.23 37.60
N ARG A 37 5.83 1.94 38.73
CA ARG A 37 6.93 1.85 39.69
C ARG A 37 7.03 0.46 40.30
N ASN A 38 5.93 -0.16 40.65
CA ASN A 38 5.91 -1.52 41.19
C ASN A 38 6.38 -2.52 40.12
N ASP A 39 5.88 -2.39 38.90
CA ASP A 39 6.26 -3.25 37.76
C ASP A 39 7.76 -3.14 37.43
N ILE A 40 8.33 -1.92 37.45
CA ILE A 40 9.78 -1.71 37.26
C ILE A 40 10.58 -2.35 38.37
N GLN A 41 10.09 -2.33 39.61
CA GLN A 41 10.78 -2.98 40.72
C GLN A 41 10.77 -4.51 40.53
N GLU A 42 9.70 -5.07 40.01
CA GLU A 42 9.58 -6.49 39.69
C GLU A 42 10.55 -6.89 38.54
N ILE A 43 10.55 -6.10 37.46
CA ILE A 43 11.52 -6.27 36.37
C ILE A 43 12.96 -6.23 36.88
N ASN A 44 13.29 -5.29 37.73
CA ASN A 44 14.63 -5.14 38.26
C ASN A 44 15.09 -6.34 39.09
N ASN A 45 14.19 -7.05 39.79
CA ASN A 45 14.54 -8.26 40.55
C ASN A 45 15.15 -9.36 39.64
N ASP A 46 14.75 -9.42 38.40
CA ASP A 46 15.28 -10.37 37.42
C ASP A 46 16.41 -9.77 36.57
N LEU A 47 16.33 -8.47 36.23
CA LEU A 47 17.34 -7.80 35.45
C LEU A 47 18.68 -7.71 36.17
N GLU A 48 18.68 -7.48 37.48
CA GLU A 48 19.91 -7.42 38.28
C GLU A 48 20.71 -8.74 38.24
N LYS A 49 20.01 -9.87 38.22
CA LYS A 49 20.64 -11.20 38.07
C LYS A 49 21.28 -11.37 36.69
N ASN A 50 20.72 -10.67 35.69
CA ASN A 50 21.10 -10.72 34.29
C ASN A 50 21.95 -9.52 33.85
N GLY A 51 22.57 -8.82 34.79
CA GLY A 51 23.60 -7.82 34.51
C GLY A 51 23.09 -6.44 34.07
N ALA A 52 21.85 -6.07 34.38
CA ALA A 52 21.32 -4.73 34.10
C ALA A 52 20.32 -4.27 35.16
N ILE A 53 19.95 -2.99 35.15
CA ILE A 53 18.94 -2.42 36.03
C ILE A 53 18.25 -1.23 35.36
N ILE A 54 16.92 -1.11 35.48
CA ILE A 54 16.19 0.07 35.08
C ILE A 54 16.26 1.15 36.11
N LYS A 55 16.71 2.34 35.73
CA LYS A 55 16.85 3.52 36.60
C LYS A 55 15.97 4.67 36.07
N LEU A 56 15.52 5.52 37.01
CA LEU A 56 14.81 6.76 36.68
C LEU A 56 15.79 7.94 36.66
N LYS A 57 15.86 8.67 35.53
CA LYS A 57 16.57 9.95 35.43
C LYS A 57 15.57 11.08 35.49
N ARG A 58 15.74 11.97 36.43
CA ARG A 58 14.84 13.12 36.64
C ARG A 58 14.68 13.93 35.33
N ASN A 59 13.46 14.24 34.95
CA ASN A 59 13.07 14.97 33.73
C ASN A 59 13.35 14.27 32.39
N HIS A 60 13.82 13.02 32.39
CA HIS A 60 14.08 12.26 31.15
C HIS A 60 13.24 10.96 31.10
N GLY A 61 13.04 10.29 32.23
CA GLY A 61 12.31 9.03 32.29
C GLY A 61 13.17 7.85 32.68
N TYR A 62 12.66 6.65 32.43
CA TYR A 62 13.33 5.40 32.72
C TYR A 62 14.32 5.02 31.61
N TYR A 63 15.43 4.40 31.98
CA TYR A 63 16.47 3.89 31.07
C TYR A 63 17.14 2.65 31.66
N ILE A 64 17.75 1.81 30.84
CA ILE A 64 18.49 0.63 31.28
C ILE A 64 19.96 1.02 31.51
N SER A 65 20.43 0.68 32.70
CA SER A 65 21.84 0.79 33.07
C SER A 65 22.47 -0.61 33.05
N ILE A 66 23.30 -0.90 32.07
CA ILE A 66 24.00 -2.19 31.93
C ILE A 66 25.15 -2.26 32.90
N LEU A 67 25.23 -3.33 33.69
CA LEU A 67 26.24 -3.59 34.70
C LEU A 67 27.24 -4.67 34.25
N ASP A 68 26.77 -5.64 33.44
CA ASP A 68 27.52 -6.76 32.87
C ASP A 68 27.00 -7.02 31.48
N GLU A 69 27.78 -6.63 30.48
CA GLU A 69 27.37 -6.62 29.06
C GLU A 69 27.15 -8.04 28.51
N ASP A 70 27.94 -9.00 28.92
CA ASP A 70 27.86 -10.38 28.45
C ASP A 70 26.60 -11.07 28.97
N LYS A 71 26.27 -10.89 30.26
CA LYS A 71 25.04 -11.44 30.85
C LYS A 71 23.78 -10.78 30.26
N TYR A 72 23.83 -9.46 30.10
CA TYR A 72 22.70 -8.73 29.54
C TYR A 72 22.43 -9.14 28.10
N ASN A 73 23.46 -9.23 27.25
CA ASN A 73 23.33 -9.64 25.86
C ASN A 73 22.82 -11.09 25.71
N LYS A 74 23.23 -11.98 26.60
CA LYS A 74 22.72 -13.35 26.65
C LYS A 74 21.26 -13.39 27.03
N PHE A 75 20.87 -12.66 28.08
CA PHE A 75 19.47 -12.53 28.51
C PHE A 75 18.57 -11.96 27.43
N VAL A 76 19.01 -10.89 26.76
CA VAL A 76 18.27 -10.27 25.64
C VAL A 76 18.12 -11.24 24.49
N LYS A 77 19.17 -12.00 24.11
CA LYS A 77 19.06 -13.02 23.06
C LYS A 77 18.09 -14.14 23.41
N GLU A 78 18.08 -14.59 24.65
CA GLU A 78 17.13 -15.59 25.13
C GLU A 78 15.69 -15.05 25.08
N MET A 79 15.48 -13.79 25.46
CA MET A 79 14.17 -13.13 25.32
C MET A 79 13.75 -12.92 23.87
N ASP A 80 14.65 -12.46 22.99
CA ASP A 80 14.34 -12.18 21.58
C ASP A 80 13.98 -13.47 20.81
N THR A 81 14.42 -14.65 21.24
CA THR A 81 13.99 -15.95 20.68
C THR A 81 12.59 -16.38 21.15
N GLU A 82 12.08 -15.85 22.26
CA GLU A 82 10.73 -16.09 22.78
C GLU A 82 9.74 -14.97 22.40
N GLU A 83 10.23 -13.84 21.86
CA GLU A 83 9.51 -12.55 21.70
C GLU A 83 8.67 -12.39 20.44
N ASP A 84 8.47 -13.40 19.62
CA ASP A 84 7.69 -13.23 18.38
C ASP A 84 6.22 -12.80 18.59
N ASN A 85 5.70 -12.82 19.82
CA ASN A 85 4.29 -12.55 20.11
C ASN A 85 3.96 -11.23 20.86
N THR A 86 4.93 -10.55 21.49
CA THR A 86 4.63 -9.37 22.33
C THR A 86 4.80 -8.01 21.66
N SER A 87 5.57 -7.92 20.57
CA SER A 87 5.77 -6.69 19.80
C SER A 87 4.55 -6.23 18.99
N LEU A 88 3.51 -7.06 18.93
CA LEU A 88 2.31 -6.83 18.10
C LEU A 88 1.22 -5.97 18.76
N LEU A 89 1.39 -5.55 20.02
CA LEU A 89 0.36 -4.81 20.77
C LEU A 89 0.84 -3.43 21.25
N ASP A 90 1.63 -2.75 20.42
CA ASP A 90 2.27 -1.50 20.81
C ASP A 90 1.31 -0.31 20.88
N SER A 91 0.27 -0.29 20.04
CA SER A 91 -0.70 0.80 19.99
C SER A 91 -2.09 0.42 20.54
N SER A 92 -2.92 1.41 20.80
CA SER A 92 -4.34 1.18 21.11
C SER A 92 -5.10 0.56 19.93
N GLU A 93 -4.68 0.85 18.72
CA GLU A 93 -5.24 0.31 17.49
C GLU A 93 -4.96 -1.18 17.34
N ASP A 94 -3.72 -1.62 17.57
CA ASP A 94 -3.33 -3.03 17.51
C ASP A 94 -4.08 -3.86 18.55
N ARG A 95 -4.31 -3.31 19.75
CA ARG A 95 -5.12 -3.96 20.77
C ARG A 95 -6.58 -4.08 20.37
N ILE A 96 -7.16 -3.05 19.75
CA ILE A 96 -8.53 -3.11 19.21
C ILE A 96 -8.62 -4.17 18.11
N LYS A 97 -7.66 -4.23 17.19
CA LYS A 97 -7.59 -5.26 16.13
C LYS A 97 -7.53 -6.66 16.74
N SER A 98 -6.67 -6.87 17.73
CA SER A 98 -6.50 -8.16 18.41
C SER A 98 -7.78 -8.60 19.13
N ILE A 99 -8.45 -7.70 19.87
CA ILE A 99 -9.73 -7.99 20.55
C ILE A 99 -10.81 -8.29 19.51
N LEU A 100 -10.91 -7.49 18.45
CA LEU A 100 -11.89 -7.67 17.38
C LEU A 100 -11.70 -9.02 16.70
N TYR A 101 -10.46 -9.39 16.34
CA TYR A 101 -10.14 -10.70 15.77
C TYR A 101 -10.53 -11.85 16.70
N SER A 102 -10.15 -11.77 17.98
CA SER A 102 -10.50 -12.77 18.99
C SER A 102 -12.01 -13.00 19.08
N LEU A 103 -12.80 -11.92 19.13
CA LEU A 103 -14.27 -11.99 19.21
C LEU A 103 -14.93 -12.52 17.92
N LEU A 104 -14.39 -12.19 16.73
CA LEU A 104 -14.92 -12.63 15.45
C LEU A 104 -14.51 -14.06 15.10
N SER A 105 -13.38 -14.53 15.63
CA SER A 105 -12.84 -15.85 15.34
C SER A 105 -13.55 -16.99 16.07
N THR A 106 -14.20 -16.70 17.20
CA THR A 106 -14.91 -17.71 17.99
C THR A 106 -16.44 -17.63 17.88
N ASN A 107 -17.10 -18.75 18.07
CA ASN A 107 -18.54 -18.84 18.25
C ASN A 107 -18.93 -18.98 19.72
N GLU A 108 -17.98 -18.93 20.65
CA GLU A 108 -18.22 -19.04 22.08
C GLU A 108 -18.24 -17.63 22.74
N TYR A 109 -18.72 -17.59 23.96
CA TYR A 109 -18.63 -16.39 24.78
C TYR A 109 -17.21 -16.24 25.34
N VAL A 110 -16.63 -15.05 25.22
CA VAL A 110 -15.31 -14.70 25.78
C VAL A 110 -15.52 -13.79 26.98
N THR A 111 -14.86 -14.05 28.10
CA THR A 111 -15.02 -13.21 29.28
C THR A 111 -14.27 -11.88 29.16
N MET A 112 -14.72 -10.87 29.91
CA MET A 112 -14.01 -9.57 29.96
C MET A 112 -12.61 -9.71 30.56
N ASP A 113 -12.41 -10.70 31.44
CA ASP A 113 -11.12 -10.97 32.05
C ASP A 113 -10.14 -11.54 31.04
N ASP A 114 -10.54 -12.58 30.31
CA ASP A 114 -9.70 -13.20 29.27
C ASP A 114 -9.32 -12.20 28.16
N LEU A 115 -10.27 -11.35 27.73
CA LEU A 115 -9.99 -10.30 26.75
C LEU A 115 -9.03 -9.23 27.27
N ALA A 116 -9.18 -8.80 28.52
CA ALA A 116 -8.30 -7.80 29.11
C ALA A 116 -6.88 -8.36 29.29
N GLU A 117 -6.77 -9.63 29.69
CA GLU A 117 -5.51 -10.33 29.88
C GLU A 117 -4.81 -10.56 28.52
N SER A 118 -5.53 -11.00 27.49
CA SER A 118 -4.97 -11.29 26.15
C SER A 118 -4.29 -10.09 25.50
N VAL A 119 -4.68 -8.85 25.84
CA VAL A 119 -4.11 -7.60 25.29
C VAL A 119 -3.45 -6.72 26.37
N PHE A 120 -3.24 -7.27 27.56
CA PHE A 120 -2.51 -6.67 28.68
C PHE A 120 -3.03 -5.31 29.14
N ILE A 121 -4.36 -5.16 29.29
CA ILE A 121 -5.00 -3.91 29.73
C ILE A 121 -5.92 -4.11 30.92
N SER A 122 -6.29 -3.01 31.56
CA SER A 122 -7.30 -3.02 32.60
C SER A 122 -8.73 -3.19 32.01
N LYS A 123 -9.67 -3.76 32.80
CA LYS A 123 -11.09 -3.81 32.42
C LYS A 123 -11.67 -2.43 32.07
N ASN A 124 -11.22 -1.38 32.73
CA ASN A 124 -11.67 -0.02 32.44
C ASN A 124 -11.22 0.45 31.05
N THR A 125 -10.00 0.12 30.66
CA THR A 125 -9.47 0.41 29.31
C THR A 125 -10.18 -0.44 28.27
N LEU A 126 -10.40 -1.73 28.55
CA LEU A 126 -11.17 -2.63 27.68
C LEU A 126 -12.57 -2.09 27.40
N ASN A 127 -13.28 -1.57 28.40
CA ASN A 127 -14.61 -0.99 28.21
C ASN A 127 -14.62 0.20 27.23
N LYS A 128 -13.54 0.99 27.17
CA LYS A 128 -13.39 2.05 26.14
C LYS A 128 -13.24 1.45 24.75
N TYR A 129 -12.40 0.42 24.61
CA TYR A 129 -12.20 -0.27 23.32
C TYR A 129 -13.44 -1.00 22.83
N ILE A 130 -14.22 -1.60 23.72
CA ILE A 130 -15.52 -2.23 23.38
C ILE A 130 -16.49 -1.22 22.75
N LYS A 131 -16.44 0.05 23.16
CA LYS A 131 -17.26 1.09 22.51
C LYS A 131 -16.88 1.26 21.04
N THR A 132 -15.59 1.39 20.76
CA THR A 132 -15.07 1.47 19.38
C THR A 132 -15.39 0.21 18.56
N ILE A 133 -15.24 -0.98 19.18
CA ILE A 133 -15.56 -2.26 18.54
C ILE A 133 -17.04 -2.32 18.16
N LYS A 134 -17.96 -1.86 19.01
CA LYS A 134 -19.40 -1.79 18.69
C LYS A 134 -19.69 -0.87 17.50
N GLU A 135 -18.97 0.26 17.39
CA GLU A 135 -19.09 1.17 16.26
C GLU A 135 -18.57 0.53 14.95
N ILE A 136 -17.48 -0.25 15.05
CA ILE A 136 -16.93 -0.99 13.90
C ILE A 136 -17.93 -2.06 13.44
N ILE A 137 -18.29 -2.99 14.30
CA ILE A 137 -19.13 -4.14 13.91
C ILE A 137 -20.54 -3.73 13.43
N GLY A 138 -21.07 -2.60 13.93
CA GLY A 138 -22.34 -2.05 13.48
C GLY A 138 -22.37 -1.65 12.00
N LYS A 139 -21.19 -1.46 11.36
CA LYS A 139 -21.10 -1.19 9.91
C LYS A 139 -21.23 -2.45 9.05
N TYR A 140 -21.18 -3.63 9.66
CA TYR A 140 -21.17 -4.94 8.99
C TYR A 140 -22.39 -5.81 9.33
N ASP A 141 -23.45 -5.23 9.83
CA ASP A 141 -24.65 -5.97 10.29
C ASP A 141 -24.32 -7.06 11.31
N LEU A 142 -23.31 -6.81 12.15
CA LEU A 142 -22.90 -7.68 13.24
C LEU A 142 -23.44 -7.14 14.56
N GLU A 143 -23.88 -8.05 15.45
CA GLU A 143 -24.47 -7.71 16.72
C GLU A 143 -23.59 -8.15 17.90
N TYR A 144 -23.41 -7.24 18.87
CA TYR A 144 -22.69 -7.49 20.11
C TYR A 144 -23.67 -7.92 21.19
N ILE A 145 -23.54 -9.14 21.67
CA ILE A 145 -24.38 -9.68 22.74
C ILE A 145 -23.55 -10.00 23.98
N THR A 146 -24.21 -9.85 25.15
CA THR A 146 -23.62 -10.19 26.44
C THR A 146 -24.51 -11.19 27.18
N LYS A 147 -23.85 -12.11 27.89
CA LYS A 147 -24.55 -13.06 28.76
C LYS A 147 -23.93 -13.03 30.14
N LEU A 148 -24.77 -12.89 31.15
CA LEU A 148 -24.36 -12.85 32.57
C LEU A 148 -23.50 -14.10 32.88
N ASN A 149 -22.34 -13.90 33.50
CA ASN A 149 -21.35 -14.93 33.86
C ASN A 149 -20.74 -15.73 32.69
N ALA A 150 -21.04 -15.40 31.47
CA ALA A 150 -20.47 -16.06 30.29
C ALA A 150 -19.57 -15.11 29.46
N GLY A 151 -19.86 -13.80 29.45
CA GLY A 151 -19.04 -12.81 28.74
C GLY A 151 -19.73 -12.21 27.53
N ILE A 152 -18.93 -12.01 26.48
CA ILE A 152 -19.26 -11.30 25.25
C ILE A 152 -19.18 -12.26 24.06
N LYS A 153 -20.06 -12.04 23.07
CA LYS A 153 -20.01 -12.74 21.78
C LYS A 153 -20.48 -11.79 20.67
N ILE A 154 -19.90 -11.95 19.47
CA ILE A 154 -20.39 -11.29 18.25
C ILE A 154 -21.17 -12.30 17.42
N ILE A 155 -22.39 -11.94 17.04
CA ILE A 155 -23.25 -12.74 16.17
C ILE A 155 -23.51 -12.01 14.85
N GLY A 156 -23.78 -12.77 13.81
CA GLY A 156 -24.05 -12.33 12.45
C GLY A 156 -23.63 -13.37 11.42
N SER A 157 -23.78 -13.04 10.13
CA SER A 157 -23.41 -13.94 9.06
C SER A 157 -21.90 -14.14 9.00
N GLU A 158 -21.46 -15.31 8.50
CA GLU A 158 -20.04 -15.58 8.29
C GLU A 158 -19.42 -14.62 7.27
N ASP A 159 -20.18 -14.22 6.26
CA ASP A 159 -19.76 -13.22 5.28
C ASP A 159 -19.46 -11.87 5.94
N SER A 160 -20.37 -11.36 6.77
CA SER A 160 -20.17 -10.13 7.54
C SER A 160 -18.97 -10.21 8.49
N LYS A 161 -18.75 -11.36 9.13
CA LYS A 161 -17.58 -11.57 9.98
C LYS A 161 -16.27 -11.51 9.18
N ARG A 162 -16.20 -12.19 8.04
CA ARG A 162 -15.00 -12.17 7.17
C ARG A 162 -14.71 -10.79 6.61
N LYS A 163 -15.74 -10.06 6.14
CA LYS A 163 -15.59 -8.67 5.71
C LYS A 163 -15.04 -7.79 6.83
N CYS A 164 -15.60 -7.89 8.03
CA CYS A 164 -15.14 -7.12 9.19
C CYS A 164 -13.69 -7.46 9.57
N ILE A 165 -13.31 -8.74 9.55
CA ILE A 165 -11.92 -9.19 9.82
C ILE A 165 -10.99 -8.62 8.75
N PHE A 166 -11.32 -8.78 7.48
CA PHE A 166 -10.47 -8.32 6.38
C PHE A 166 -10.22 -6.81 6.47
N ASP A 167 -11.27 -6.01 6.57
CA ASP A 167 -11.19 -4.55 6.52
C ASP A 167 -10.53 -3.93 7.75
N ASN A 168 -10.67 -4.54 8.94
CA ASN A 168 -10.25 -3.90 10.20
C ASN A 168 -9.09 -4.61 10.91
N VAL A 169 -8.74 -5.83 10.51
CA VAL A 169 -7.68 -6.61 11.16
C VAL A 169 -6.54 -6.90 10.18
N LEU A 170 -6.87 -7.35 8.97
CA LEU A 170 -5.91 -7.85 7.99
C LEU A 170 -5.44 -6.79 7.00
N TYR A 171 -6.16 -5.67 6.91
CA TYR A 171 -5.79 -4.59 6.01
C TYR A 171 -4.50 -3.93 6.48
N THR A 172 -3.44 -4.09 5.72
CA THR A 172 -2.11 -3.53 5.98
C THR A 172 -1.81 -2.37 5.04
N ASP A 173 -0.97 -1.44 5.50
CA ASP A 173 -0.50 -0.32 4.68
C ASP A 173 0.14 -0.80 3.37
N PHE A 174 -0.05 0.01 2.34
CA PHE A 174 0.44 -0.25 0.98
C PHE A 174 1.95 -0.55 0.93
N ASP A 175 2.73 0.01 1.86
CA ASP A 175 4.19 -0.15 1.88
C ASP A 175 4.66 -1.58 2.16
N HIS A 176 3.81 -2.45 2.73
CA HIS A 176 4.19 -3.81 3.12
C HIS A 176 3.79 -4.90 2.11
N TYR A 177 3.02 -4.59 1.05
CA TYR A 177 2.54 -5.62 0.13
C TYR A 177 3.65 -6.24 -0.75
N ILE A 178 4.72 -5.50 -1.06
CA ILE A 178 5.83 -5.96 -1.90
C ILE A 178 6.79 -6.88 -1.14
N THR A 179 6.94 -6.69 0.18
CA THR A 179 7.96 -7.37 0.99
C THR A 179 7.56 -8.76 1.48
N GLY A 180 6.37 -9.24 1.10
CA GLY A 180 5.84 -10.53 1.56
C GLY A 180 4.79 -10.38 2.66
N PHE A 181 4.71 -11.37 3.55
CA PHE A 181 3.74 -11.36 4.65
C PHE A 181 4.33 -10.76 5.91
N THR A 182 3.56 -9.91 6.59
CA THR A 182 3.98 -9.26 7.84
C THR A 182 4.01 -10.28 9.00
N LYS A 183 4.64 -9.91 10.10
CA LYS A 183 4.63 -10.74 11.32
C LYS A 183 3.22 -10.89 11.88
N GLU A 184 2.41 -9.83 11.80
CA GLU A 184 1.01 -9.81 12.21
C GLU A 184 0.19 -10.81 11.40
N GLU A 185 0.32 -10.80 10.06
CA GLU A 185 -0.35 -11.75 9.18
C GLU A 185 0.05 -13.19 9.51
N ARG A 186 1.34 -13.47 9.71
CA ARG A 186 1.83 -14.80 10.09
C ARG A 186 1.34 -15.23 11.49
N THR A 187 1.16 -14.29 12.41
CA THR A 187 0.62 -14.59 13.74
C THR A 187 -0.87 -14.89 13.68
N ILE A 188 -1.64 -14.12 12.91
CA ILE A 188 -3.08 -14.35 12.69
C ILE A 188 -3.31 -15.70 12.02
N PHE A 189 -2.49 -16.02 11.03
CA PHE A 189 -2.59 -17.25 10.23
C PHE A 189 -1.55 -18.32 10.66
N LYS A 190 -1.26 -18.44 11.96
CA LYS A 190 -0.21 -19.35 12.49
C LYS A 190 -0.34 -20.80 12.04
N ASP A 191 -1.58 -21.27 11.79
CA ASP A 191 -1.89 -22.63 11.36
C ASP A 191 -1.96 -22.76 9.84
N ILE A 192 -1.63 -21.68 9.09
CA ILE A 192 -1.66 -21.61 7.63
C ILE A 192 -0.28 -21.24 7.09
N ASP A 193 0.23 -22.01 6.16
CA ASP A 193 1.45 -21.69 5.44
C ASP A 193 1.14 -20.68 4.32
N LEU A 194 1.38 -19.38 4.60
CA LEU A 194 1.13 -18.30 3.65
C LEU A 194 2.03 -18.36 2.42
N ASP A 195 3.25 -18.88 2.55
CA ASP A 195 4.19 -19.00 1.43
C ASP A 195 3.75 -20.13 0.50
N LEU A 196 3.27 -21.25 1.05
CA LEU A 196 2.64 -22.31 0.28
C LEU A 196 1.38 -21.81 -0.45
N LEU A 197 0.49 -21.06 0.23
CA LEU A 197 -0.69 -20.48 -0.42
C LEU A 197 -0.32 -19.55 -1.58
N LYS A 198 0.75 -18.81 -1.44
CA LYS A 198 1.29 -17.97 -2.50
C LYS A 198 1.72 -18.80 -3.71
N ASP A 199 2.48 -19.85 -3.48
CA ASP A 199 2.98 -20.71 -4.55
C ASP A 199 1.84 -21.42 -5.28
N ILE A 200 0.86 -21.96 -4.55
CA ILE A 200 -0.36 -22.57 -5.11
C ILE A 200 -1.13 -21.54 -5.94
N THR A 201 -1.31 -20.31 -5.41
CA THR A 201 -2.08 -19.25 -6.09
C THR A 201 -1.39 -18.83 -7.39
N ILE A 202 -0.09 -18.58 -7.36
CA ILE A 202 0.68 -18.20 -8.56
C ILE A 202 0.60 -19.31 -9.61
N LYS A 203 0.82 -20.56 -9.22
CA LYS A 203 0.74 -21.71 -10.12
C LYS A 203 -0.62 -21.78 -10.82
N GLN A 204 -1.73 -21.66 -10.07
CA GLN A 204 -3.07 -21.76 -10.63
C GLN A 204 -3.41 -20.55 -11.53
N LEU A 205 -2.96 -19.34 -11.18
CA LEU A 205 -3.12 -18.15 -12.03
C LEU A 205 -2.35 -18.31 -13.35
N ASP A 206 -1.11 -18.81 -13.31
CA ASP A 206 -0.28 -19.04 -14.49
C ASP A 206 -0.85 -20.14 -15.41
N GLU A 207 -1.32 -21.27 -14.85
CA GLU A 207 -1.96 -22.36 -15.60
C GLU A 207 -3.20 -21.88 -16.36
N HIS A 208 -3.91 -20.87 -15.84
CA HIS A 208 -5.11 -20.31 -16.46
C HIS A 208 -4.84 -18.98 -17.20
N PHE A 209 -3.58 -18.58 -17.37
CA PHE A 209 -3.15 -17.33 -18.04
C PHE A 209 -3.76 -16.07 -17.43
N VAL A 210 -4.05 -16.06 -16.14
CA VAL A 210 -4.62 -14.91 -15.42
C VAL A 210 -3.50 -14.04 -14.88
N LYS A 211 -3.52 -12.74 -15.20
CA LYS A 211 -2.58 -11.76 -14.67
C LYS A 211 -3.22 -10.91 -13.58
N THR A 212 -2.45 -10.60 -12.56
CA THR A 212 -2.85 -9.72 -11.48
C THR A 212 -1.66 -8.88 -11.00
N SER A 213 -1.90 -7.79 -10.25
CA SER A 213 -0.84 -7.03 -9.58
C SER A 213 -0.39 -7.73 -8.30
N ASP A 214 0.82 -7.40 -7.81
CA ASP A 214 1.32 -7.95 -6.55
C ASP A 214 0.38 -7.65 -5.37
N PHE A 215 -0.20 -6.45 -5.35
CA PHE A 215 -1.20 -6.06 -4.36
C PHE A 215 -2.45 -6.95 -4.41
N ASN A 216 -3.01 -7.15 -5.58
CA ASN A 216 -4.19 -7.99 -5.76
C ASN A 216 -3.88 -9.47 -5.51
N LEU A 217 -2.68 -9.94 -5.88
CA LEU A 217 -2.21 -11.29 -5.56
C LEU A 217 -2.19 -11.50 -4.05
N LYS A 218 -1.62 -10.56 -3.29
CA LYS A 218 -1.61 -10.62 -1.84
C LYS A 218 -3.03 -10.65 -1.26
N ASN A 219 -3.94 -9.83 -1.78
CA ASN A 219 -5.35 -9.84 -1.36
C ASN A 219 -5.99 -11.22 -1.57
N ILE A 220 -5.80 -11.84 -2.74
CA ILE A 220 -6.28 -13.19 -3.00
C ILE A 220 -5.75 -14.17 -1.95
N ILE A 221 -4.44 -14.15 -1.69
CA ILE A 221 -3.81 -15.07 -0.73
C ILE A 221 -4.36 -14.87 0.68
N ILE A 222 -4.53 -13.63 1.13
CA ILE A 222 -5.10 -13.31 2.44
C ILE A 222 -6.56 -13.78 2.54
N HIS A 223 -7.37 -13.63 1.50
CA HIS A 223 -8.73 -14.17 1.47
C HIS A 223 -8.75 -15.70 1.50
N LEU A 224 -7.82 -16.37 0.80
CA LEU A 224 -7.67 -17.81 0.86
C LEU A 224 -7.24 -18.28 2.27
N ALA A 225 -6.28 -17.58 2.89
CA ALA A 225 -5.85 -17.88 4.25
C ALA A 225 -6.98 -17.70 5.26
N LEU A 226 -7.74 -16.62 5.16
CA LEU A 226 -8.92 -16.37 6.01
C LEU A 226 -9.98 -17.46 5.81
N MET A 227 -10.32 -17.78 4.56
CA MET A 227 -11.27 -18.85 4.25
C MET A 227 -10.81 -20.19 4.86
N THR A 228 -9.56 -20.60 4.63
CA THR A 228 -9.00 -21.85 5.14
C THR A 228 -9.04 -21.92 6.67
N THR A 229 -8.62 -20.84 7.34
CA THR A 229 -8.70 -20.70 8.81
C THR A 229 -10.13 -20.85 9.32
N ARG A 230 -11.09 -20.23 8.64
CA ARG A 230 -12.51 -20.28 9.03
C ARG A 230 -13.11 -21.66 8.82
N VAL A 231 -12.76 -22.32 7.72
CA VAL A 231 -13.21 -23.70 7.42
C VAL A 231 -12.63 -24.70 8.42
N LEU A 232 -11.34 -24.59 8.78
CA LEU A 232 -10.72 -25.38 9.85
C LEU A 232 -11.45 -25.21 11.19
N GLY A 233 -11.95 -24.02 11.47
CA GLY A 233 -12.79 -23.72 12.64
C GLY A 233 -14.28 -24.07 12.47
N ASN A 234 -14.68 -24.83 11.44
CA ASN A 234 -16.08 -25.18 11.12
C ASN A 234 -17.00 -23.99 10.89
N ASN A 235 -16.48 -22.86 10.39
CA ASN A 235 -17.23 -21.68 10.05
C ASN A 235 -17.35 -21.54 8.53
N TYR A 236 -18.52 -21.87 7.98
CA TYR A 236 -18.76 -21.91 6.55
C TYR A 236 -19.62 -20.74 6.08
N ILE A 237 -19.25 -20.19 4.93
CA ILE A 237 -20.04 -19.17 4.23
C ILE A 237 -21.12 -19.85 3.36
N SER A 238 -22.25 -19.19 3.19
CA SER A 238 -23.36 -19.70 2.38
C SER A 238 -23.69 -18.71 1.25
N ILE A 239 -22.77 -18.51 0.33
CA ILE A 239 -23.03 -17.74 -0.89
C ILE A 239 -23.65 -18.66 -1.94
N GLN A 240 -24.88 -18.35 -2.35
CA GLN A 240 -25.63 -19.12 -3.36
C GLN A 240 -25.99 -18.23 -4.55
N ASN A 241 -26.28 -18.89 -5.70
CA ASN A 241 -26.85 -18.23 -6.89
C ASN A 241 -26.00 -17.10 -7.49
N ILE A 242 -24.71 -17.31 -7.65
CA ILE A 242 -23.87 -16.46 -8.49
C ILE A 242 -23.75 -17.04 -9.89
N ASN A 243 -23.74 -16.17 -10.90
CA ASN A 243 -23.35 -16.55 -12.25
C ASN A 243 -21.83 -16.79 -12.26
N THR A 244 -21.41 -17.96 -12.74
CA THR A 244 -19.98 -18.31 -12.76
C THR A 244 -19.54 -18.59 -14.18
N ASP A 245 -18.40 -18.05 -14.57
CA ASP A 245 -17.70 -18.41 -15.79
C ASP A 245 -16.96 -19.74 -15.60
N ALA A 246 -17.05 -20.63 -16.58
CA ALA A 246 -16.48 -21.98 -16.51
C ALA A 246 -14.94 -21.97 -16.44
N SER A 247 -14.28 -21.00 -17.09
CA SER A 247 -12.82 -20.87 -17.08
C SER A 247 -12.33 -20.44 -15.70
N ILE A 248 -12.98 -19.44 -15.10
CA ILE A 248 -12.66 -18.96 -13.75
C ILE A 248 -12.95 -20.05 -12.70
N MET A 249 -14.06 -20.81 -12.88
CA MET A 249 -14.35 -21.95 -12.01
C MET A 249 -13.33 -23.09 -12.13
N GLY A 250 -12.68 -23.23 -13.29
CA GLY A 250 -11.55 -24.15 -13.47
C GLY A 250 -10.40 -23.80 -12.53
N LEU A 251 -10.00 -22.53 -12.50
CA LEU A 251 -8.98 -21.99 -11.59
C LEU A 251 -9.38 -22.18 -10.13
N VAL A 252 -10.62 -21.80 -9.76
CA VAL A 252 -11.14 -21.96 -8.40
C VAL A 252 -11.11 -23.42 -7.95
N ASN A 253 -11.53 -24.36 -8.80
CA ASN A 253 -11.50 -25.77 -8.47
C ASN A 253 -10.07 -26.31 -8.33
N GLY A 254 -9.11 -25.78 -9.12
CA GLY A 254 -7.69 -26.09 -8.96
C GLY A 254 -7.16 -25.67 -7.60
N LEU A 255 -7.41 -24.41 -7.20
CA LEU A 255 -7.07 -23.89 -5.88
C LEU A 255 -7.70 -24.71 -4.75
N CYS A 256 -9.01 -24.95 -4.83
CA CYS A 256 -9.73 -25.71 -3.80
C CYS A 256 -9.17 -27.12 -3.61
N ARG A 257 -8.87 -27.82 -4.70
CA ARG A 257 -8.32 -29.18 -4.63
C ARG A 257 -6.97 -29.21 -3.89
N GLU A 258 -6.05 -28.29 -4.22
CA GLU A 258 -4.75 -28.23 -3.55
C GLU A 258 -4.89 -27.87 -2.06
N LEU A 259 -5.84 -27.01 -1.70
CA LEU A 259 -6.14 -26.67 -0.31
C LEU A 259 -6.79 -27.84 0.45
N GLU A 260 -7.76 -28.55 -0.17
CA GLU A 260 -8.40 -29.74 0.41
C GLU A 260 -7.37 -30.83 0.69
N GLU A 261 -6.44 -31.08 -0.25
CA GLU A 261 -5.38 -32.08 -0.11
C GLU A 261 -4.36 -31.71 0.98
N HIS A 262 -4.00 -30.43 1.10
CA HIS A 262 -2.95 -29.98 2.03
C HIS A 262 -3.45 -29.86 3.48
N TYR A 263 -4.67 -29.32 3.67
CA TYR A 263 -5.20 -29.01 5.01
C TYR A 263 -6.23 -30.07 5.50
N ASP A 264 -6.47 -31.12 4.73
CA ASP A 264 -7.48 -32.17 5.03
C ASP A 264 -8.87 -31.58 5.37
N ILE A 265 -9.33 -30.64 4.54
CA ILE A 265 -10.61 -29.95 4.69
C ILE A 265 -11.54 -30.25 3.51
N ALA A 266 -12.83 -30.02 3.71
CA ALA A 266 -13.82 -30.06 2.62
C ALA A 266 -14.31 -28.64 2.31
N ILE A 267 -14.10 -28.17 1.08
CA ILE A 267 -14.50 -26.83 0.64
C ILE A 267 -15.89 -26.91 0.00
N SER A 268 -16.88 -26.31 0.66
CA SER A 268 -18.26 -26.29 0.21
C SER A 268 -18.46 -25.45 -1.06
N LYS A 269 -19.61 -25.64 -1.72
CA LYS A 269 -19.99 -24.78 -2.88
C LYS A 269 -20.03 -23.30 -2.52
N GLY A 270 -20.48 -22.94 -1.32
CA GLY A 270 -20.50 -21.55 -0.85
C GLY A 270 -19.09 -20.96 -0.74
N GLU A 271 -18.12 -21.75 -0.24
CA GLU A 271 -16.72 -21.35 -0.19
C GLU A 271 -16.10 -21.21 -1.58
N LYS A 272 -16.39 -22.11 -2.52
CA LYS A 272 -15.96 -21.99 -3.91
C LYS A 272 -16.50 -20.72 -4.56
N ASN A 273 -17.75 -20.38 -4.29
CA ASN A 273 -18.34 -19.12 -4.74
C ASN A 273 -17.64 -17.91 -4.11
N TYR A 274 -17.30 -17.96 -2.82
CA TYR A 274 -16.51 -16.91 -2.18
C TYR A 274 -15.15 -16.71 -2.85
N ILE A 275 -14.39 -17.79 -3.09
CA ILE A 275 -13.10 -17.73 -3.79
C ILE A 275 -13.28 -17.16 -5.20
N TYR A 276 -14.30 -17.62 -5.93
CA TYR A 276 -14.62 -17.11 -7.27
C TYR A 276 -14.76 -15.58 -7.25
N LEU A 277 -15.54 -15.05 -6.32
CA LEU A 277 -15.73 -13.61 -6.19
C LEU A 277 -14.42 -12.87 -5.86
N GLN A 278 -13.57 -13.45 -5.01
CA GLN A 278 -12.27 -12.84 -4.70
C GLN A 278 -11.32 -12.84 -5.92
N ILE A 279 -11.30 -13.90 -6.71
CA ILE A 279 -10.53 -13.95 -7.96
C ILE A 279 -11.02 -12.87 -8.92
N VAL A 280 -12.32 -12.79 -9.13
CA VAL A 280 -12.94 -11.78 -10.02
C VAL A 280 -12.63 -10.35 -9.57
N ALA A 281 -12.77 -10.05 -8.28
CA ALA A 281 -12.51 -8.72 -7.74
C ALA A 281 -11.04 -8.28 -7.85
N ASN A 282 -10.12 -9.24 -7.78
CA ASN A 282 -8.67 -9.00 -7.76
C ASN A 282 -7.97 -9.31 -9.08
N THR A 283 -8.71 -9.65 -10.13
CA THR A 283 -8.17 -9.89 -11.47
C THR A 283 -8.99 -9.10 -12.50
N HIS A 284 -8.41 -8.86 -13.68
CA HIS A 284 -9.12 -8.18 -14.77
C HIS A 284 -9.89 -9.17 -15.67
N LEU A 285 -10.45 -10.23 -15.07
CA LEU A 285 -11.26 -11.18 -15.82
C LEU A 285 -12.60 -10.56 -16.18
N GLU A 286 -12.97 -10.72 -17.45
CA GLU A 286 -14.22 -10.16 -17.96
C GLU A 286 -15.40 -11.01 -17.48
N ILE A 287 -16.35 -10.37 -16.79
CA ILE A 287 -17.65 -10.95 -16.46
C ILE A 287 -18.72 -10.28 -17.30
N THR A 288 -19.69 -11.07 -17.74
CA THR A 288 -20.72 -10.68 -18.69
C THR A 288 -21.92 -9.91 -18.10
N ASP A 289 -21.92 -9.69 -16.78
CA ASP A 289 -23.09 -9.13 -16.08
C ASP A 289 -23.22 -7.58 -16.14
N ILE A 290 -22.24 -6.90 -16.74
CA ILE A 290 -22.25 -5.44 -16.94
C ILE A 290 -22.56 -5.14 -18.39
N ASP A 291 -23.47 -4.20 -18.62
CA ASP A 291 -23.78 -3.68 -19.97
C ASP A 291 -22.60 -2.83 -20.47
N ASP A 292 -21.80 -3.40 -21.35
CA ASP A 292 -20.59 -2.81 -21.90
C ASP A 292 -20.86 -1.52 -22.67
N ASP A 293 -21.98 -1.44 -23.43
CA ASP A 293 -22.34 -0.25 -24.21
C ASP A 293 -22.78 0.90 -23.29
N HIS A 294 -23.54 0.58 -22.26
CA HIS A 294 -23.92 1.57 -21.24
C HIS A 294 -22.69 2.10 -20.49
N LEU A 295 -21.76 1.23 -20.10
CA LEU A 295 -20.54 1.63 -19.41
C LEU A 295 -19.65 2.52 -20.30
N ARG A 296 -19.42 2.14 -21.56
CA ARG A 296 -18.67 2.97 -22.53
C ARG A 296 -19.29 4.34 -22.72
N THR A 297 -20.61 4.39 -22.88
CA THR A 297 -21.35 5.65 -23.00
C THR A 297 -21.19 6.51 -21.74
N SER A 298 -21.23 5.91 -20.56
CA SER A 298 -21.06 6.63 -19.30
C SER A 298 -19.64 7.18 -19.14
N ILE A 299 -18.61 6.44 -19.54
CA ILE A 299 -17.23 6.93 -19.57
C ILE A 299 -17.11 8.16 -20.46
N LEU A 300 -17.64 8.10 -21.68
CA LEU A 300 -17.62 9.25 -22.60
C LEU A 300 -18.32 10.46 -22.00
N LYS A 301 -19.45 10.28 -21.30
CA LYS A 301 -20.12 11.38 -20.57
C LYS A 301 -19.25 11.96 -19.46
N VAL A 302 -18.50 11.12 -18.72
CA VAL A 302 -17.53 11.63 -17.72
C VAL A 302 -16.48 12.50 -18.39
N LEU A 303 -15.92 12.07 -19.53
CA LEU A 303 -14.93 12.84 -20.28
C LEU A 303 -15.52 14.14 -20.87
N ASP A 304 -16.79 14.13 -21.29
CA ASP A 304 -17.50 15.35 -21.73
C ASP A 304 -17.68 16.35 -20.59
N VAL A 305 -18.03 15.90 -19.38
CA VAL A 305 -18.12 16.77 -18.20
C VAL A 305 -16.74 17.37 -17.86
N ILE A 306 -15.66 16.57 -17.93
CA ILE A 306 -14.30 17.06 -17.71
C ILE A 306 -13.93 18.15 -18.74
N TYR A 307 -14.29 17.94 -20.00
CA TYR A 307 -14.04 18.94 -21.03
C TYR A 307 -14.84 20.23 -20.80
N GLN A 308 -16.13 20.12 -20.50
CA GLN A 308 -17.00 21.27 -20.30
C GLN A 308 -16.64 22.10 -19.08
N ASP A 309 -16.35 21.45 -17.94
CA ASP A 309 -16.13 22.13 -16.67
C ASP A 309 -14.67 22.61 -16.47
N TYR A 310 -13.70 21.87 -17.07
CA TYR A 310 -12.27 22.08 -16.80
C TYR A 310 -11.41 22.29 -18.05
N ASN A 311 -12.02 22.18 -19.24
CA ASN A 311 -11.35 22.38 -20.55
C ASN A 311 -10.20 21.39 -20.83
N PHE A 312 -10.22 20.20 -20.22
CA PHE A 312 -9.33 19.09 -20.55
C PHE A 312 -10.02 18.17 -21.55
N ASP A 313 -9.63 18.18 -22.83
CA ASP A 313 -10.18 17.29 -23.85
C ASP A 313 -9.43 15.95 -23.86
N LEU A 314 -10.00 14.99 -23.14
CA LEU A 314 -9.49 13.62 -23.01
C LEU A 314 -10.30 12.59 -23.83
N ARG A 315 -11.32 13.05 -24.59
CA ARG A 315 -12.30 12.20 -25.28
C ARG A 315 -11.71 11.32 -26.38
N ASN A 316 -10.54 11.67 -26.89
CA ASN A 316 -9.83 10.92 -27.93
C ASN A 316 -8.64 10.10 -27.38
N ASP A 317 -8.48 10.02 -26.05
CA ASP A 317 -7.44 9.21 -25.44
C ASP A 317 -7.93 7.75 -25.31
N GLU A 318 -7.64 6.94 -26.32
CA GLU A 318 -8.05 5.53 -26.35
C GLU A 318 -7.47 4.71 -25.20
N ILE A 319 -6.27 5.07 -24.70
CA ILE A 319 -5.64 4.40 -23.54
C ILE A 319 -6.47 4.65 -22.31
N LEU A 320 -6.84 5.92 -22.05
CA LEU A 320 -7.67 6.28 -20.90
C LEU A 320 -9.04 5.57 -20.96
N ILE A 321 -9.70 5.59 -22.12
CA ILE A 321 -11.03 4.96 -22.29
C ILE A 321 -10.95 3.46 -22.02
N ALA A 322 -9.93 2.78 -22.52
CA ALA A 322 -9.73 1.35 -22.29
C ALA A 322 -9.40 1.03 -20.83
N ASP A 323 -8.57 1.85 -20.19
CA ASP A 323 -8.20 1.67 -18.77
C ASP A 323 -9.40 1.93 -17.86
N LEU A 324 -10.15 3.01 -18.07
CA LEU A 324 -11.36 3.32 -17.32
C LEU A 324 -12.43 2.22 -17.51
N PHE A 325 -12.60 1.72 -18.72
CA PHE A 325 -13.56 0.66 -19.00
C PHE A 325 -13.25 -0.60 -18.19
N ARG A 326 -12.01 -1.08 -18.23
CA ARG A 326 -11.59 -2.26 -17.48
C ARG A 326 -11.75 -2.06 -15.97
N HIS A 327 -11.30 -0.91 -15.47
CA HIS A 327 -11.31 -0.63 -14.03
C HIS A 327 -12.72 -0.45 -13.48
N LEU A 328 -13.57 0.33 -14.15
CA LEU A 328 -14.96 0.54 -13.74
C LEU A 328 -15.79 -0.74 -13.86
N LYS A 329 -15.54 -1.56 -14.88
CA LYS A 329 -16.18 -2.88 -15.01
C LYS A 329 -15.87 -3.77 -13.80
N SER A 330 -14.61 -3.81 -13.36
CA SER A 330 -14.18 -4.52 -12.14
C SER A 330 -14.86 -3.97 -10.88
N ILE A 331 -14.90 -2.64 -10.69
CA ILE A 331 -15.57 -2.00 -9.56
C ILE A 331 -17.06 -2.36 -9.53
N PHE A 332 -17.77 -2.21 -10.64
CA PHE A 332 -19.22 -2.48 -10.70
C PHE A 332 -19.52 -3.96 -10.50
N THR A 333 -18.67 -4.85 -11.01
CA THR A 333 -18.77 -6.28 -10.71
C THR A 333 -18.61 -6.54 -9.20
N SER A 334 -17.62 -5.94 -8.57
CA SER A 334 -17.41 -6.07 -7.11
C SER A 334 -18.64 -5.57 -6.34
N LYS A 335 -19.27 -4.47 -6.79
CA LYS A 335 -20.48 -3.93 -6.15
C LYS A 335 -21.71 -4.82 -6.32
N LEU A 336 -21.89 -5.46 -7.48
CA LEU A 336 -23.00 -6.39 -7.71
C LEU A 336 -22.97 -7.57 -6.72
N TYR A 337 -21.79 -7.95 -6.27
CA TYR A 337 -21.58 -9.03 -5.31
C TYR A 337 -21.28 -8.55 -3.89
N ASP A 338 -21.53 -7.26 -3.61
CA ASP A 338 -21.31 -6.62 -2.32
C ASP A 338 -19.89 -6.84 -1.77
N LEU A 339 -18.89 -6.81 -2.66
CA LEU A 339 -17.49 -6.87 -2.29
C LEU A 339 -16.99 -5.45 -1.96
N ASN A 340 -16.29 -5.31 -0.85
CA ASN A 340 -15.71 -4.02 -0.50
C ASN A 340 -14.45 -3.76 -1.32
N SER A 341 -14.38 -2.57 -1.92
CA SER A 341 -13.13 -2.02 -2.46
C SER A 341 -12.54 -1.06 -1.42
N THR A 342 -11.31 -1.28 -1.04
CA THR A 342 -10.52 -0.36 -0.22
C THR A 342 -9.45 0.30 -1.08
N ASN A 343 -9.09 1.53 -0.79
CA ASN A 343 -8.03 2.24 -1.49
C ASN A 343 -6.99 2.77 -0.51
N PRO A 344 -5.89 2.06 -0.28
CA PRO A 344 -4.84 2.49 0.63
C PRO A 344 -4.13 3.78 0.18
N LEU A 345 -4.25 4.13 -1.09
CA LEU A 345 -3.64 5.33 -1.67
C LEU A 345 -4.55 6.57 -1.59
N LEU A 346 -5.79 6.45 -1.08
CA LEU A 346 -6.78 7.52 -1.15
C LEU A 346 -6.27 8.85 -0.57
N GLU A 347 -5.71 8.84 0.64
CA GLU A 347 -5.20 10.05 1.28
C GLU A 347 -3.94 10.60 0.57
N THR A 348 -3.08 9.72 0.08
CA THR A 348 -1.93 10.10 -0.76
C THR A 348 -2.39 10.75 -2.07
N ILE A 349 -3.43 10.22 -2.70
CA ILE A 349 -4.03 10.76 -3.93
C ILE A 349 -4.63 12.14 -3.65
N LYS A 350 -5.45 12.27 -2.62
CA LYS A 350 -6.06 13.56 -2.23
C LYS A 350 -5.01 14.64 -1.93
N THR A 351 -3.88 14.24 -1.33
CA THR A 351 -2.80 15.15 -0.96
C THR A 351 -1.92 15.55 -2.14
N ASN A 352 -1.50 14.59 -2.96
CA ASN A 352 -0.52 14.83 -4.02
C ASN A 352 -1.17 15.20 -5.37
N TYR A 353 -2.42 14.77 -5.61
CA TYR A 353 -3.19 14.98 -6.84
C TYR A 353 -4.56 15.61 -6.57
N PRO A 354 -4.63 16.71 -5.79
CA PRO A 354 -5.91 17.30 -5.36
C PRO A 354 -6.76 17.83 -6.52
N LEU A 355 -6.13 18.31 -7.61
CA LEU A 355 -6.83 18.80 -8.79
C LEU A 355 -7.49 17.66 -9.54
N GLU A 356 -6.75 16.60 -9.84
CA GLU A 356 -7.19 15.42 -10.56
C GLU A 356 -8.30 14.71 -9.79
N TYR A 357 -8.15 14.60 -8.46
CA TYR A 357 -9.19 14.05 -7.59
C TYR A 357 -10.48 14.89 -7.66
N LYS A 358 -10.37 16.22 -7.57
CA LYS A 358 -11.52 17.13 -7.63
C LYS A 358 -12.23 17.07 -8.99
N ILE A 359 -11.46 17.06 -10.09
CA ILE A 359 -12.00 16.93 -11.46
C ILE A 359 -12.79 15.62 -11.58
N THR A 360 -12.20 14.53 -11.15
CA THR A 360 -12.78 13.18 -11.21
C THR A 360 -14.05 13.09 -10.36
N LEU A 361 -13.99 13.53 -9.10
CA LEU A 361 -15.14 13.53 -8.19
C LEU A 361 -16.32 14.31 -8.78
N THR A 362 -16.05 15.49 -9.36
CA THR A 362 -17.10 16.33 -9.99
C THR A 362 -17.73 15.63 -11.18
N ALA A 363 -16.93 15.04 -12.05
CA ALA A 363 -17.43 14.39 -13.26
C ALA A 363 -18.20 13.10 -12.94
N ILE A 364 -17.66 12.27 -12.04
CA ILE A 364 -18.30 11.01 -11.61
C ILE A 364 -19.64 11.28 -10.93
N SER A 365 -19.68 12.25 -9.99
CA SER A 365 -20.92 12.57 -9.26
C SER A 365 -22.04 13.13 -10.14
N LYS A 366 -21.76 13.58 -11.36
CA LYS A 366 -22.75 14.02 -12.34
C LYS A 366 -23.27 12.88 -13.24
N VAL A 367 -22.49 11.82 -13.41
CA VAL A 367 -22.79 10.74 -14.36
C VAL A 367 -23.26 9.47 -13.66
N PHE A 368 -22.58 9.05 -12.61
CA PHE A 368 -22.88 7.83 -11.86
C PHE A 368 -23.72 8.15 -10.62
N ILE A 369 -25.01 8.47 -10.82
CA ILE A 369 -25.93 8.99 -9.79
C ILE A 369 -26.91 7.94 -9.26
N CYS A 370 -26.99 6.77 -9.88
CA CYS A 370 -27.96 5.72 -9.53
C CYS A 370 -27.27 4.39 -9.24
N GLU A 371 -27.76 3.67 -8.23
CA GLU A 371 -27.32 2.29 -7.97
C GLU A 371 -27.61 1.37 -9.17
N PRO A 372 -26.74 0.37 -9.44
CA PRO A 372 -25.54 -0.01 -8.68
C PRO A 372 -24.27 0.78 -9.04
N TYR A 373 -24.36 1.82 -9.84
CA TYR A 373 -23.22 2.52 -10.44
C TYR A 373 -22.68 3.70 -9.60
N VAL A 374 -23.21 3.95 -8.40
CA VAL A 374 -22.67 4.99 -7.51
C VAL A 374 -21.28 4.60 -7.04
N LEU A 375 -20.28 5.47 -7.26
CA LEU A 375 -18.90 5.24 -6.85
C LEU A 375 -18.62 5.85 -5.47
N LYS A 376 -17.90 5.10 -4.63
CA LYS A 376 -17.40 5.56 -3.32
C LYS A 376 -16.13 6.41 -3.50
N GLU A 377 -15.69 7.08 -2.44
CA GLU A 377 -14.45 7.88 -2.48
C GLU A 377 -13.21 7.05 -2.86
N GLU A 378 -13.14 5.82 -2.39
CA GLU A 378 -12.09 4.85 -2.70
C GLU A 378 -11.99 4.59 -4.21
N ASP A 379 -13.13 4.38 -4.85
CA ASP A 379 -13.25 4.14 -6.30
C ASP A 379 -12.84 5.40 -7.08
N VAL A 380 -13.33 6.57 -6.64
CA VAL A 380 -12.99 7.88 -7.25
C VAL A 380 -11.49 8.12 -7.17
N GLY A 381 -10.83 7.74 -6.07
CA GLY A 381 -9.40 7.85 -5.91
C GLY A 381 -8.64 7.12 -7.03
N TYR A 382 -8.96 5.86 -7.29
CA TYR A 382 -8.32 5.10 -8.37
C TYR A 382 -8.61 5.71 -9.76
N VAL A 383 -9.85 6.08 -10.05
CA VAL A 383 -10.21 6.72 -11.33
C VAL A 383 -9.43 8.04 -11.51
N SER A 384 -9.16 8.77 -10.44
CA SER A 384 -8.38 10.02 -10.48
C SER A 384 -6.96 9.83 -10.99
N ILE A 385 -6.33 8.69 -10.67
CA ILE A 385 -4.98 8.37 -11.18
C ILE A 385 -4.99 8.16 -12.69
N TYR A 386 -6.00 7.47 -13.24
CA TYR A 386 -6.11 7.29 -14.70
C TYR A 386 -6.36 8.62 -15.41
N ILE A 387 -7.22 9.47 -14.86
CA ILE A 387 -7.49 10.81 -15.41
C ILE A 387 -6.25 11.69 -15.31
N GLY A 388 -5.54 11.67 -14.18
CA GLY A 388 -4.27 12.38 -13.99
C GLY A 388 -3.22 11.96 -15.01
N ALA A 389 -3.01 10.65 -15.19
CA ALA A 389 -2.08 10.12 -16.19
C ALA A 389 -2.44 10.56 -17.62
N ALA A 390 -3.73 10.68 -17.94
CA ALA A 390 -4.18 11.18 -19.24
C ALA A 390 -3.95 12.69 -19.39
N ILE A 391 -4.20 13.49 -18.36
CA ILE A 391 -3.89 14.92 -18.33
C ILE A 391 -2.39 15.14 -18.54
N GLU A 392 -1.54 14.42 -17.83
CA GLU A 392 -0.09 14.46 -18.00
C GLU A 392 0.30 14.11 -19.45
N ARG A 393 -0.24 13.04 -20.00
CA ARG A 393 0.05 12.56 -21.36
C ARG A 393 -0.41 13.55 -22.45
N CYS A 394 -1.58 14.18 -22.28
CA CYS A 394 -2.17 15.03 -23.28
C CYS A 394 -1.74 16.50 -23.20
N TYR A 395 -1.56 17.00 -21.97
CA TYR A 395 -1.33 18.44 -21.74
C TYR A 395 0.05 18.77 -21.19
N TYR A 396 0.65 17.90 -20.39
CA TYR A 396 1.99 18.07 -19.86
C TYR A 396 3.01 17.21 -20.63
N LYS A 397 2.89 17.18 -21.98
CA LYS A 397 3.95 16.58 -22.80
C LYS A 397 5.25 17.16 -22.34
N SER A 398 6.20 16.32 -21.92
CA SER A 398 7.58 16.74 -21.67
C SER A 398 7.99 17.63 -22.81
N PRO A 399 8.46 18.86 -22.57
CA PRO A 399 8.78 19.79 -23.64
C PRO A 399 9.68 19.03 -24.62
N LYS A 400 9.31 19.03 -25.92
CA LYS A 400 10.03 18.31 -26.97
C LYS A 400 11.52 18.59 -26.78
N LYS A 401 12.32 17.53 -26.55
CA LYS A 401 13.76 17.68 -26.31
C LYS A 401 14.34 18.61 -27.35
N LYS A 402 15.18 19.54 -26.93
CA LYS A 402 15.82 20.48 -27.84
C LYS A 402 16.97 19.79 -28.55
N ASN A 403 16.95 19.80 -29.86
CA ASN A 403 18.00 19.23 -30.66
C ASN A 403 19.24 20.12 -30.61
N VAL A 404 20.37 19.54 -30.20
CA VAL A 404 21.62 20.28 -30.04
C VAL A 404 22.77 19.62 -30.83
N ILE A 405 23.68 20.43 -31.32
CA ILE A 405 24.97 19.98 -31.79
C ILE A 405 26.01 20.29 -30.70
N LEU A 406 26.83 19.30 -30.39
CA LEU A 406 27.99 19.46 -29.51
C LEU A 406 29.24 19.73 -30.34
N VAL A 407 29.85 20.92 -30.18
CA VAL A 407 31.09 21.32 -30.84
C VAL A 407 32.22 21.30 -29.83
N CYS A 408 33.21 20.47 -30.06
CA CYS A 408 34.36 20.32 -29.16
C CYS A 408 35.70 20.49 -29.90
N GLY A 409 36.58 21.29 -29.29
CA GLY A 409 37.94 21.52 -29.79
C GLY A 409 39.02 20.67 -29.18
N SER A 410 38.70 19.89 -28.12
CA SER A 410 39.69 19.26 -27.24
C SER A 410 39.97 17.77 -27.51
N GLY A 411 39.35 17.18 -28.56
CA GLY A 411 39.57 15.77 -28.93
C GLY A 411 38.46 14.81 -28.56
N HIS A 412 38.57 13.56 -28.99
CA HIS A 412 37.47 12.58 -28.97
C HIS A 412 37.08 12.15 -27.57
N ALA A 413 38.02 11.97 -26.65
CA ALA A 413 37.76 11.52 -25.29
C ALA A 413 36.99 12.56 -24.47
N THR A 414 37.34 13.84 -24.57
CA THR A 414 36.66 14.96 -23.89
C THR A 414 35.26 15.18 -24.44
N THR A 415 35.07 15.01 -25.75
CA THR A 415 33.73 15.10 -26.38
C THR A 415 32.80 14.00 -25.84
N ARG A 416 33.27 12.76 -25.77
CA ARG A 416 32.49 11.63 -25.25
C ARG A 416 32.12 11.80 -23.77
N MET A 417 33.05 12.34 -22.96
CA MET A 417 32.77 12.58 -21.55
C MET A 417 31.74 13.69 -21.40
N LEU A 418 31.83 14.78 -22.13
CA LEU A 418 30.86 15.88 -22.09
C LEU A 418 29.49 15.43 -22.60
N GLU A 419 29.44 14.66 -23.70
CA GLU A 419 28.20 14.04 -24.21
C GLU A 419 27.52 13.17 -23.15
N ALA A 420 28.27 12.27 -22.51
CA ALA A 420 27.76 11.41 -21.45
C ALA A 420 27.20 12.22 -20.27
N ARG A 421 27.93 13.25 -19.80
CA ARG A 421 27.45 14.12 -18.71
C ARG A 421 26.22 14.92 -19.08
N LEU A 422 26.16 15.49 -20.30
CA LEU A 422 24.97 16.21 -20.77
C LEU A 422 23.74 15.30 -20.81
N ASN A 423 23.88 14.07 -21.26
CA ASN A 423 22.79 13.08 -21.27
C ASN A 423 22.34 12.68 -19.87
N VAL A 424 23.23 12.65 -18.88
CA VAL A 424 22.87 12.38 -17.46
C VAL A 424 22.22 13.58 -16.81
N VAL A 425 22.71 14.80 -17.07
CA VAL A 425 22.21 16.02 -16.40
C VAL A 425 20.92 16.54 -17.04
N PHE A 426 20.73 16.33 -18.34
CA PHE A 426 19.59 16.83 -19.12
C PHE A 426 18.85 15.73 -19.90
N PRO A 427 18.50 14.58 -19.29
CA PRO A 427 18.00 13.41 -20.01
C PRO A 427 16.72 13.69 -20.80
N ASP A 428 15.86 14.57 -20.30
CA ASP A 428 14.54 14.87 -20.89
C ASP A 428 14.45 16.26 -21.53
N LYS A 429 15.55 17.05 -21.53
CA LYS A 429 15.55 18.44 -22.02
C LYS A 429 16.26 18.61 -23.34
N ILE A 430 17.33 17.84 -23.59
CA ILE A 430 18.12 17.94 -24.80
C ILE A 430 18.29 16.58 -25.52
N ASN A 431 18.45 16.65 -26.82
CA ASN A 431 18.80 15.53 -27.70
C ASN A 431 20.08 15.92 -28.47
N ILE A 432 21.19 15.28 -28.17
CA ILE A 432 22.47 15.53 -28.91
C ILE A 432 22.39 14.82 -30.24
N VAL A 433 22.12 15.59 -31.30
CA VAL A 433 21.96 15.05 -32.66
C VAL A 433 23.28 14.65 -33.23
N LYS A 434 24.34 15.46 -32.99
CA LYS A 434 25.66 15.24 -33.52
C LYS A 434 26.75 15.85 -32.64
N CYS A 435 27.89 15.17 -32.56
CA CYS A 435 29.13 15.70 -31.99
C CYS A 435 30.09 15.97 -33.10
N VAL A 436 30.61 17.20 -33.21
CA VAL A 436 31.48 17.62 -34.32
C VAL A 436 32.70 18.40 -33.85
N SER A 437 33.76 18.44 -34.65
CA SER A 437 34.89 19.31 -34.39
C SER A 437 34.58 20.77 -34.76
N TYR A 438 35.39 21.70 -34.25
CA TYR A 438 35.29 23.11 -34.63
C TYR A 438 35.44 23.31 -36.16
N ASN A 439 36.41 22.62 -36.81
CA ASN A 439 36.61 22.70 -38.24
C ASN A 439 35.42 22.19 -39.04
N GLU A 440 34.81 21.08 -38.61
CA GLU A 440 33.62 20.53 -39.26
C GLU A 440 32.43 21.52 -39.13
N TYR A 441 32.19 22.05 -37.95
CA TYR A 441 31.12 23.00 -37.73
C TYR A 441 31.30 24.31 -38.48
N SER A 442 32.56 24.76 -38.66
CA SER A 442 32.87 26.00 -39.39
C SER A 442 32.47 25.94 -40.89
N ASN A 443 32.32 24.73 -41.44
CA ASN A 443 31.89 24.49 -42.80
C ASN A 443 30.37 24.25 -42.94
N TYR A 444 29.61 24.34 -41.82
CA TYR A 444 28.16 24.13 -41.84
C TYR A 444 27.45 25.29 -42.52
N THR A 445 26.38 24.96 -43.22
CA THR A 445 25.43 25.88 -43.84
C THR A 445 24.09 25.88 -43.07
N LYS A 446 23.15 26.75 -43.44
CA LYS A 446 21.80 26.76 -42.88
C LYS A 446 21.04 25.43 -43.05
N GLU A 447 21.35 24.69 -44.09
CA GLU A 447 20.74 23.39 -44.36
C GLU A 447 21.18 22.32 -43.34
N ASN A 448 22.46 22.35 -42.93
CA ASN A 448 23.03 21.40 -41.96
C ASN A 448 22.47 21.55 -40.56
N VAL A 449 21.85 22.71 -40.25
CA VAL A 449 21.36 23.06 -38.92
C VAL A 449 19.84 23.30 -38.86
N LYS A 450 19.09 22.92 -39.90
CA LYS A 450 17.64 23.21 -40.03
C LYS A 450 16.80 22.68 -38.87
N ASP A 451 17.15 21.52 -38.31
CA ASP A 451 16.41 20.85 -37.24
C ASP A 451 17.12 20.97 -35.89
N ILE A 452 18.02 21.91 -35.73
CA ILE A 452 18.82 22.12 -34.53
C ILE A 452 18.40 23.40 -33.84
N ASP A 453 18.14 23.33 -32.54
CA ASP A 453 17.68 24.47 -31.73
C ASP A 453 18.86 25.38 -31.31
N PHE A 454 19.97 24.79 -30.88
CA PHE A 454 21.17 25.53 -30.46
C PHE A 454 22.44 24.65 -30.44
N VAL A 455 23.57 25.25 -30.17
CA VAL A 455 24.87 24.59 -30.09
C VAL A 455 25.42 24.66 -28.66
N ILE A 456 25.94 23.56 -28.16
CA ILE A 456 26.78 23.52 -26.95
C ILE A 456 28.24 23.38 -27.43
N THR A 457 29.11 24.23 -26.92
CA THR A 457 30.49 24.28 -27.43
C THR A 457 31.52 24.45 -26.33
N THR A 458 32.70 23.83 -26.48
CA THR A 458 33.85 24.06 -25.58
C THR A 458 34.81 25.14 -26.10
N VAL A 459 34.54 25.71 -27.28
CA VAL A 459 35.39 26.71 -27.94
C VAL A 459 34.57 27.89 -28.46
N VAL A 460 35.16 29.03 -28.60
CA VAL A 460 34.50 30.21 -29.18
C VAL A 460 34.22 30.00 -30.66
N LEU A 461 32.94 30.06 -31.04
CA LEU A 461 32.51 29.89 -32.43
C LEU A 461 32.57 31.25 -33.16
N LYS A 462 33.14 31.26 -34.37
CA LYS A 462 33.13 32.43 -35.26
C LYS A 462 31.84 32.52 -36.09
N SER A 463 31.10 31.43 -36.20
CA SER A 463 29.85 31.33 -36.96
C SER A 463 28.65 31.62 -36.09
N ASN A 464 27.72 32.48 -36.53
CA ASN A 464 26.47 32.81 -35.85
C ASN A 464 25.24 32.09 -36.50
N LEU A 465 25.43 30.90 -37.02
CA LEU A 465 24.33 30.14 -37.64
C LEU A 465 23.23 29.79 -36.65
N LEU A 466 23.61 29.42 -35.44
CA LEU A 466 22.68 29.11 -34.31
C LEU A 466 23.18 29.77 -33.02
N PRO A 467 22.26 30.03 -32.08
CA PRO A 467 22.65 30.39 -30.71
C PRO A 467 23.60 29.33 -30.13
N SER A 468 24.61 29.76 -29.41
CA SER A 468 25.58 28.83 -28.80
C SER A 468 25.78 29.12 -27.33
N ILE A 469 26.00 28.04 -26.55
CA ILE A 469 26.35 28.08 -25.15
C ILE A 469 27.73 27.47 -24.98
N MET A 470 28.66 28.29 -24.50
CA MET A 470 29.99 27.84 -24.19
C MET A 470 30.05 27.21 -22.82
N VAL A 471 30.63 26.03 -22.71
CA VAL A 471 30.74 25.25 -21.48
C VAL A 471 32.16 24.69 -21.33
N ASP A 472 32.55 24.37 -20.11
CA ASP A 472 33.75 23.60 -19.84
C ASP A 472 33.53 22.13 -20.22
N PHE A 473 34.58 21.42 -20.65
CA PHE A 473 34.49 19.98 -20.98
C PHE A 473 34.04 19.12 -19.77
N ALA A 474 34.32 19.58 -18.54
CA ALA A 474 33.92 18.92 -17.30
C ALA A 474 32.47 19.22 -16.90
N LEU A 475 31.76 20.12 -17.57
CA LEU A 475 30.38 20.56 -17.30
C LEU A 475 30.18 20.92 -15.81
N ASN A 476 30.73 22.04 -15.40
CA ASN A 476 30.64 22.52 -14.03
C ASN A 476 29.22 23.08 -13.70
N ASN A 477 28.94 23.39 -12.42
CA ASN A 477 27.63 23.86 -11.99
C ASN A 477 27.18 25.16 -12.67
N LYS A 478 28.13 26.08 -13.02
CA LYS A 478 27.80 27.31 -13.72
C LYS A 478 27.36 27.05 -15.17
N ASP A 479 27.94 26.03 -15.79
CA ASP A 479 27.56 25.62 -17.15
C ASP A 479 26.14 25.00 -17.11
N VAL A 480 25.85 24.16 -16.14
CA VAL A 480 24.53 23.56 -15.92
C VAL A 480 23.47 24.67 -15.70
N GLU A 481 23.76 25.66 -14.89
CA GLU A 481 22.86 26.81 -14.68
C GLU A 481 22.64 27.62 -15.97
N SER A 482 23.69 27.81 -16.76
CA SER A 482 23.65 28.57 -18.02
C SER A 482 22.77 27.86 -19.05
N ILE A 483 22.92 26.54 -19.18
CA ILE A 483 22.07 25.71 -20.06
C ILE A 483 20.61 25.75 -19.56
N ASN A 484 20.34 25.55 -18.25
CA ASN A 484 18.99 25.60 -17.70
C ASN A 484 18.33 26.97 -17.94
N ARG A 485 19.05 28.05 -17.73
CA ARG A 485 18.54 29.41 -17.97
C ARG A 485 18.19 29.64 -19.44
N TYR A 486 18.98 29.10 -20.35
CA TYR A 486 18.72 29.20 -21.79
C TYR A 486 17.51 28.34 -22.20
N LEU A 487 17.43 27.11 -21.75
CA LEU A 487 16.28 26.22 -21.98
C LEU A 487 14.99 26.81 -21.45
N SER A 488 15.00 27.44 -20.25
CA SER A 488 13.83 28.11 -19.69
C SER A 488 13.36 29.32 -20.52
N LYS A 489 14.26 29.99 -21.23
CA LYS A 489 13.90 31.09 -22.18
C LYS A 489 13.27 30.54 -23.45
N LEU A 490 13.70 29.38 -23.94
CA LEU A 490 13.14 28.73 -25.13
C LEU A 490 11.73 28.16 -24.89
N LEU A 491 11.40 27.78 -23.65
CA LEU A 491 10.10 27.24 -23.27
C LEU A 491 9.04 28.33 -23.03
N ARG A 492 9.44 29.60 -22.89
CA ARG A 492 8.54 30.75 -22.73
C ARG A 492 8.14 31.45 -24.03
N LYS A 493 8.67 30.99 -25.15
CA LYS A 493 8.30 31.41 -26.51
C LYS A 493 7.48 30.32 -27.19
#